data_3e33fa4874f0e00d8038053b8ff0e1d3
#
_entry.id   3e33fa4874f0e00d8038053b8ff0e1d3
#
_cell.length_a   1.000
_cell.length_b   1.000
_cell.length_c   1.000
_cell.angle_alpha   90.00
_cell.angle_beta   90.00
_cell.angle_gamma   90.00
#
_symmetry.space_group_name_H-M   'P 1'
#
loop_
_entity.id
_entity.type
_entity.pdbx_description
1 polymer ?
#
loop_
_entity_poly.entity_id
_entity_poly.type
_entity_poly.pdbx_seq_one_letter_code
_entity_poly.pdbx_strand_id
1 'polypeptide(L)'
;RVETSGLAIPEREVSFASQTINAKEFEGLGLTSVDEALQGRIAGLDIVMNSGNLGAGTTMRLRGASTISTLTSSEPLIVVNGDVWNVDQSNFDVQNANDEQFAQLLNINPEDIESISVLKDAAATAIWGSQGANGVIEIKTKRGKRGKPRLTYSLRLTGTYQPDGVDLLTGDQYTMLMKEAYFNPRLSDAAANIPEFNYITDKRVFSEWQMFNNNTDWVKEVKQVGLRQNHFVSITGGGEKATFRISGGYDHETGSIIEQKLDRFTTRTMLDYYVSDRIKIMSDFSLTY
;
A
#
# COMPACT_ATOMS: atom_id res chain seq x y z
N ARG A 1 -7.96 -6.31 25.49
CA ARG A 1 -8.17 -5.00 26.13
C ARG A 1 -8.05 -3.94 25.06
N VAL A 2 -9.03 -3.08 24.98
CA VAL A 2 -8.99 -1.91 24.10
C VAL A 2 -8.51 -0.74 24.95
N GLU A 3 -7.44 -0.09 24.54
CA GLU A 3 -6.95 1.14 25.18
C GLU A 3 -7.45 2.32 24.37
N THR A 4 -8.30 3.11 24.98
CA THR A 4 -8.78 4.36 24.41
C THR A 4 -8.41 5.47 25.38
N SER A 5 -7.76 6.51 24.91
CA SER A 5 -7.34 7.67 25.74
C SER A 5 -6.51 7.33 27.01
N GLY A 6 -5.66 6.27 26.94
CA GLY A 6 -4.80 5.89 28.07
C GLY A 6 -5.46 5.02 29.14
N LEU A 7 -6.73 4.66 29.00
CA LEU A 7 -7.46 3.74 29.86
C LEU A 7 -7.63 2.39 29.16
N ALA A 8 -7.08 1.33 29.77
CA ALA A 8 -7.24 -0.04 29.27
C ALA A 8 -8.57 -0.61 29.77
N ILE A 9 -9.58 -0.67 28.90
CA ILE A 9 -10.91 -1.21 29.20
C ILE A 9 -10.98 -2.64 28.63
N PRO A 10 -11.56 -3.61 29.35
CA PRO A 10 -11.84 -4.94 28.79
C PRO A 10 -12.74 -4.82 27.56
N GLU A 11 -12.42 -5.54 26.50
CA GLU A 11 -13.13 -5.50 25.19
C GLU A 11 -14.65 -5.75 25.34
N ARG A 12 -15.04 -6.59 26.30
CA ARG A 12 -16.46 -6.89 26.61
C ARG A 12 -17.22 -5.72 27.27
N GLU A 13 -16.51 -4.71 27.77
CA GLU A 13 -17.08 -3.54 28.41
C GLU A 13 -17.10 -2.32 27.48
N VAL A 14 -16.58 -2.50 26.26
CA VAL A 14 -16.54 -1.46 25.25
C VAL A 14 -17.90 -1.44 24.54
N SER A 15 -18.61 -0.34 24.64
CA SER A 15 -19.95 -0.15 24.08
C SER A 15 -19.95 0.32 22.62
N PHE A 16 -18.78 0.36 21.96
CA PHE A 16 -18.64 0.83 20.58
C PHE A 16 -17.96 -0.21 19.68
N ALA A 17 -18.26 -0.17 18.37
CA ALA A 17 -17.68 -1.09 17.41
C ALA A 17 -16.23 -0.71 17.12
N SER A 18 -15.31 -1.45 17.73
CA SER A 18 -13.89 -1.41 17.41
C SER A 18 -13.42 -2.80 16.98
N GLN A 19 -12.49 -2.85 16.04
CA GLN A 19 -11.84 -4.09 15.65
C GLN A 19 -10.33 -3.89 15.73
N THR A 20 -9.67 -4.73 16.52
CA THR A 20 -8.22 -4.67 16.73
C THR A 20 -7.56 -5.89 16.13
N ILE A 21 -6.52 -5.68 15.33
CA ILE A 21 -5.62 -6.71 14.80
C ILE A 21 -4.30 -6.59 15.54
N ASN A 22 -3.83 -7.68 16.09
CA ASN A 22 -2.56 -7.74 16.80
C ASN A 22 -1.42 -8.15 15.87
N ALA A 23 -0.20 -7.78 16.19
CA ALA A 23 1.00 -8.13 15.43
C ALA A 23 1.09 -9.62 15.08
N LYS A 24 0.67 -10.51 15.98
CA LYS A 24 0.69 -11.96 15.77
C LYS A 24 -0.16 -12.44 14.59
N GLU A 25 -1.18 -11.66 14.19
CA GLU A 25 -2.09 -12.02 13.11
C GLU A 25 -1.48 -11.75 11.73
N PHE A 26 -0.49 -10.86 11.66
CA PHE A 26 0.21 -10.53 10.42
C PHE A 26 1.71 -10.83 10.46
N GLU A 27 2.27 -11.23 11.60
CA GLU A 27 3.64 -11.76 11.68
C GLU A 27 3.81 -12.96 10.74
N GLY A 28 4.81 -12.92 9.89
CA GLY A 28 5.10 -14.01 8.93
C GLY A 28 4.37 -13.93 7.58
N LEU A 29 3.45 -12.99 7.39
CA LEU A 29 2.67 -12.90 6.14
C LEU A 29 3.38 -12.19 4.97
N GLY A 30 4.58 -11.67 5.17
CA GLY A 30 5.32 -11.02 4.07
C GLY A 30 4.78 -9.65 3.67
N LEU A 31 4.01 -9.01 4.55
CA LEU A 31 3.41 -7.71 4.30
C LEU A 31 4.48 -6.63 4.28
N THR A 32 4.34 -5.68 3.37
CA THR A 32 5.26 -4.55 3.21
C THR A 32 4.69 -3.25 3.73
N SER A 33 3.37 -3.21 3.89
CA SER A 33 2.67 -1.99 4.27
C SER A 33 1.56 -2.29 5.28
N VAL A 34 1.12 -1.23 5.95
CA VAL A 34 0.03 -1.29 6.93
C VAL A 34 -1.30 -1.61 6.27
N ASP A 35 -1.52 -1.07 5.09
CA ASP A 35 -2.72 -1.28 4.28
C ASP A 35 -2.87 -2.74 3.84
N GLU A 36 -1.79 -3.39 3.39
CA GLU A 36 -1.80 -4.84 3.13
C GLU A 36 -2.18 -5.64 4.39
N ALA A 37 -1.74 -5.19 5.57
CA ALA A 37 -2.08 -5.83 6.84
C ALA A 37 -3.57 -5.72 7.19
N LEU A 38 -4.24 -4.67 6.72
CA LEU A 38 -5.66 -4.40 7.00
C LEU A 38 -6.60 -4.99 5.95
N GLN A 39 -6.12 -5.18 4.71
CA GLN A 39 -6.94 -5.59 3.57
C GLN A 39 -7.66 -6.93 3.83
N GLY A 40 -8.98 -6.93 3.67
CA GLY A 40 -9.82 -8.12 3.85
C GLY A 40 -9.98 -8.61 5.29
N ARG A 41 -9.39 -7.93 6.30
CA ARG A 41 -9.43 -8.35 7.71
C ARG A 41 -10.36 -7.51 8.57
N ILE A 42 -10.65 -6.30 8.12
CA ILE A 42 -11.51 -5.37 8.84
C ILE A 42 -12.86 -5.28 8.13
N ALA A 43 -13.92 -5.70 8.80
CA ALA A 43 -15.27 -5.60 8.24
C ALA A 43 -15.65 -4.13 7.98
N GLY A 44 -16.07 -3.81 6.75
CA GLY A 44 -16.48 -2.46 6.34
C GLY A 44 -15.32 -1.49 6.05
N LEU A 45 -14.08 -1.95 6.06
CA LEU A 45 -12.93 -1.24 5.52
C LEU A 45 -12.66 -1.73 4.10
N ASP A 46 -12.79 -0.84 3.14
CA ASP A 46 -12.48 -1.07 1.74
C ASP A 46 -11.12 -0.44 1.44
N ILE A 47 -10.21 -1.23 0.89
CA ILE A 47 -8.86 -0.82 0.53
C ILE A 47 -8.66 -1.15 -0.94
N VAL A 48 -8.47 -0.12 -1.74
CA VAL A 48 -8.26 -0.23 -3.18
C VAL A 48 -6.86 0.27 -3.51
N MET A 49 -6.08 -0.56 -4.19
CA MET A 49 -4.78 -0.14 -4.73
C MET A 49 -5.03 0.80 -5.92
N ASN A 50 -4.43 1.96 -5.89
CA ASN A 50 -4.64 2.99 -6.93
C ASN A 50 -3.90 2.65 -8.23
N SER A 51 -2.80 1.92 -8.13
CA SER A 51 -2.07 1.42 -9.31
C SER A 51 -1.33 0.11 -8.98
N GLY A 52 -0.80 -0.55 -10.01
CA GLY A 52 0.08 -1.71 -9.86
C GLY A 52 1.57 -1.36 -9.72
N ASN A 53 1.91 -0.09 -9.57
CA ASN A 53 3.28 0.33 -9.41
C ASN A 53 3.80 -0.01 -8.01
N LEU A 54 5.09 -0.32 -7.91
CA LEU A 54 5.74 -0.54 -6.63
C LEU A 54 5.69 0.74 -5.79
N GLY A 55 5.30 0.61 -4.53
CA GLY A 55 5.17 1.76 -3.63
C GLY A 55 3.98 2.67 -3.89
N ALA A 56 3.08 2.30 -4.82
CA ALA A 56 1.85 3.04 -5.02
C ALA A 56 0.98 3.01 -3.77
N GLY A 57 0.34 4.13 -3.48
CA GLY A 57 -0.58 4.25 -2.37
C GLY A 57 -1.88 3.49 -2.58
N THR A 58 -2.61 3.34 -1.50
CA THR A 58 -3.94 2.75 -1.48
C THR A 58 -4.96 3.78 -1.04
N THR A 59 -6.17 3.70 -1.56
CA THR A 59 -7.31 4.46 -1.06
C THR A 59 -8.07 3.63 -0.04
N MET A 60 -8.23 4.16 1.17
CA MET A 60 -8.96 3.51 2.24
C MET A 60 -10.31 4.17 2.47
N ARG A 61 -11.37 3.38 2.55
CA ARG A 61 -12.72 3.87 2.87
C ARG A 61 -13.35 3.00 3.93
N LEU A 62 -13.89 3.65 4.94
CA LEU A 62 -14.59 2.97 6.02
C LEU A 62 -16.10 3.20 5.86
N ARG A 63 -16.88 2.11 5.75
CA ARG A 63 -18.34 2.13 5.54
C ARG A 63 -18.79 2.76 4.21
N GLY A 64 -17.92 2.76 3.19
CA GLY A 64 -18.19 3.33 1.87
C GLY A 64 -17.92 4.84 1.79
N ALA A 65 -18.34 5.45 0.69
CA ALA A 65 -18.17 6.89 0.49
C ALA A 65 -19.13 7.67 1.40
N SER A 66 -18.59 8.48 2.30
CA SER A 66 -19.34 9.31 3.24
C SER A 66 -19.76 10.65 2.64
N THR A 67 -19.13 11.07 1.56
CA THR A 67 -19.39 12.34 0.89
C THR A 67 -19.34 12.20 -0.62
N ILE A 68 -20.19 12.98 -1.31
CA ILE A 68 -20.18 13.11 -2.78
C ILE A 68 -19.24 14.24 -3.20
N SER A 69 -18.78 15.07 -2.25
CA SER A 69 -17.90 16.18 -2.53
C SER A 69 -16.48 15.71 -2.84
N THR A 70 -15.93 16.13 -3.96
CA THR A 70 -14.52 15.92 -4.31
C THR A 70 -13.55 16.79 -3.49
N LEU A 71 -14.10 17.72 -2.70
CA LEU A 71 -13.32 18.66 -1.88
C LEU A 71 -13.05 18.16 -0.45
N THR A 72 -13.70 17.08 -0.02
CA THR A 72 -13.52 16.50 1.31
C THR A 72 -13.13 15.03 1.18
N SER A 73 -12.03 14.65 1.83
CA SER A 73 -11.60 13.26 1.89
C SER A 73 -12.62 12.40 2.63
N SER A 74 -12.93 11.22 2.08
CA SER A 74 -13.74 10.18 2.73
C SER A 74 -12.89 9.17 3.48
N GLU A 75 -11.62 9.47 3.69
CA GLU A 75 -10.66 8.57 4.29
C GLU A 75 -10.70 8.63 5.81
N PRO A 76 -10.40 7.52 6.49
CA PRO A 76 -10.28 7.49 7.93
C PRO A 76 -9.06 8.27 8.41
N LEU A 77 -9.16 8.89 9.59
CA LEU A 77 -8.04 9.54 10.26
C LEU A 77 -7.04 8.49 10.72
N ILE A 78 -5.76 8.74 10.46
CA ILE A 78 -4.69 7.87 10.93
C ILE A 78 -4.04 8.48 12.16
N VAL A 79 -3.91 7.65 13.20
CA VAL A 79 -3.32 8.01 14.48
C VAL A 79 -2.22 7.03 14.81
N VAL A 80 -1.02 7.52 15.10
CA VAL A 80 0.12 6.68 15.45
C VAL A 80 0.55 7.01 16.89
N ASN A 81 0.49 6.02 17.76
CA ASN A 81 0.83 6.15 19.18
C ASN A 81 0.06 7.25 19.95
N GLY A 82 -1.12 7.64 19.46
CA GLY A 82 -1.95 8.70 20.05
C GLY A 82 -1.82 10.05 19.37
N ASP A 83 -0.86 10.23 18.47
CA ASP A 83 -0.66 11.45 17.69
C ASP A 83 -1.31 11.33 16.31
N VAL A 84 -2.00 12.39 15.89
CA VAL A 84 -2.60 12.44 14.54
C VAL A 84 -1.47 12.45 13.53
N TRP A 85 -1.49 11.46 12.65
CA TRP A 85 -0.58 11.42 11.51
C TRP A 85 -1.05 12.41 10.46
N ASN A 86 -0.51 13.63 10.53
CA ASN A 86 -0.80 14.66 9.55
C ASN A 86 0.02 14.40 8.28
N VAL A 87 -0.69 14.03 7.24
CA VAL A 87 -0.20 14.24 5.88
C VAL A 87 -0.24 15.75 5.65
N ASP A 88 0.88 16.37 5.34
CA ASP A 88 0.94 17.81 5.10
C ASP A 88 0.10 18.16 3.85
N GLN A 89 -1.15 18.58 4.10
CA GLN A 89 -2.10 18.93 3.04
C GLN A 89 -1.83 20.33 2.46
N SER A 90 -0.83 21.04 2.95
CA SER A 90 -0.55 22.42 2.52
C SER A 90 0.00 22.53 1.08
N ASN A 91 0.51 21.42 0.52
CA ASN A 91 0.96 21.30 -0.87
C ASN A 91 0.03 20.45 -1.74
N PHE A 92 -1.22 20.27 -1.30
CA PHE A 92 -2.19 19.43 -1.97
C PHE A 92 -2.73 20.13 -3.22
N ASP A 93 -2.24 19.77 -4.38
CA ASP A 93 -2.90 20.09 -5.64
C ASP A 93 -4.05 19.11 -5.85
N VAL A 94 -5.27 19.56 -5.56
CA VAL A 94 -6.52 18.76 -5.66
C VAL A 94 -6.76 18.19 -7.07
N GLN A 95 -6.10 18.75 -8.08
CA GLN A 95 -6.20 18.29 -9.47
C GLN A 95 -5.19 17.20 -9.82
N ASN A 96 -4.12 17.09 -9.02
CA ASN A 96 -3.07 16.08 -9.15
C ASN A 96 -2.83 15.38 -7.82
N ALA A 97 -3.90 15.05 -7.09
CA ALA A 97 -3.81 14.24 -5.86
C ALA A 97 -3.13 12.90 -6.21
N ASN A 98 -1.81 12.93 -6.19
CA ASN A 98 -0.98 11.80 -6.53
C ASN A 98 -1.01 10.79 -5.39
N ASP A 99 -1.01 9.54 -5.76
CA ASP A 99 -0.91 8.33 -4.95
C ASP A 99 0.20 8.35 -3.88
N GLU A 100 1.08 9.34 -3.90
CA GLU A 100 2.22 9.52 -3.01
C GLU A 100 1.83 9.83 -1.56
N GLN A 101 0.64 10.38 -1.32
CA GLN A 101 0.25 10.79 0.04
C GLN A 101 -0.17 9.60 0.90
N PHE A 102 -0.72 8.56 0.29
CA PHE A 102 -1.01 7.30 0.97
C PHE A 102 0.23 6.42 1.11
N ALA A 103 1.24 6.62 0.26
CA ALA A 103 2.56 6.04 0.45
C ALA A 103 3.19 6.40 1.81
N GLN A 104 2.67 7.41 2.52
CA GLN A 104 3.15 7.76 3.85
C GLN A 104 2.78 6.73 4.93
N LEU A 105 1.73 5.93 4.73
CA LEU A 105 1.50 4.75 5.57
C LEU A 105 2.59 3.69 5.39
N LEU A 106 3.19 3.64 4.21
CA LEU A 106 4.35 2.79 3.93
C LEU A 106 5.57 3.16 4.77
N ASN A 107 5.59 4.33 5.40
CA ASN A 107 6.68 4.79 6.24
C ASN A 107 6.76 4.09 7.60
N ILE A 108 5.75 3.29 7.96
CA ILE A 108 5.78 2.48 9.17
C ILE A 108 6.08 1.03 8.77
N ASN A 109 7.23 0.51 9.22
CA ASN A 109 7.54 -0.88 8.99
C ASN A 109 6.55 -1.78 9.77
N PRO A 110 5.85 -2.72 9.12
CA PRO A 110 4.90 -3.62 9.78
C PRO A 110 5.50 -4.40 10.96
N GLU A 111 6.80 -4.68 10.94
CA GLU A 111 7.52 -5.35 12.03
C GLU A 111 7.60 -4.48 13.31
N ASP A 112 7.43 -3.15 13.21
CA ASP A 112 7.38 -2.25 14.35
C ASP A 112 5.98 -2.08 14.94
N ILE A 113 4.95 -2.63 14.30
CA ILE A 113 3.57 -2.50 14.75
C ILE A 113 3.29 -3.52 15.85
N GLU A 114 2.65 -3.08 16.93
CA GLU A 114 2.14 -3.91 18.00
C GLU A 114 0.67 -4.30 17.76
N SER A 115 -0.14 -3.31 17.39
CA SER A 115 -1.56 -3.51 17.07
C SER A 115 -2.10 -2.40 16.20
N ILE A 116 -3.14 -2.70 15.43
CA ILE A 116 -3.91 -1.74 14.65
C ILE A 116 -5.37 -1.86 15.10
N SER A 117 -5.95 -0.74 15.54
CA SER A 117 -7.34 -0.67 15.95
C SER A 117 -8.12 0.24 15.02
N VAL A 118 -9.23 -0.26 14.49
CA VAL A 118 -10.12 0.52 13.62
C VAL A 118 -11.38 0.88 14.39
N LEU A 119 -11.54 2.19 14.65
CA LEU A 119 -12.67 2.77 15.36
C LEU A 119 -13.70 3.23 14.33
N LYS A 120 -14.88 2.60 14.37
CA LYS A 120 -15.91 2.79 13.33
C LYS A 120 -17.04 3.67 13.79
N ASP A 121 -17.32 3.72 15.10
CA ASP A 121 -18.47 4.40 15.65
C ASP A 121 -18.16 5.82 16.06
N ALA A 122 -19.14 6.72 15.90
CA ALA A 122 -19.02 8.12 16.28
C ALA A 122 -18.65 8.31 17.76
N ALA A 123 -19.12 7.44 18.65
CA ALA A 123 -18.76 7.47 20.06
C ALA A 123 -17.26 7.20 20.30
N ALA A 124 -16.67 6.27 19.52
CA ALA A 124 -15.26 5.93 19.59
C ALA A 124 -14.36 7.00 18.98
N THR A 125 -14.86 7.69 17.95
CA THR A 125 -14.11 8.71 17.20
C THR A 125 -14.30 10.13 17.74
N ALA A 126 -15.22 10.33 18.69
CA ALA A 126 -15.58 11.66 19.26
C ALA A 126 -14.38 12.39 19.87
N ILE A 127 -13.39 11.67 20.41
CA ILE A 127 -12.17 12.27 20.97
C ILE A 127 -11.32 12.99 19.92
N TRP A 128 -11.49 12.64 18.64
CA TRP A 128 -10.76 13.22 17.51
C TRP A 128 -11.56 14.32 16.79
N GLY A 129 -12.74 14.66 17.34
CA GLY A 129 -13.64 15.70 16.81
C GLY A 129 -14.06 15.43 15.35
N SER A 130 -14.16 16.50 14.57
CA SER A 130 -14.59 16.43 13.16
C SER A 130 -13.62 15.61 12.25
N GLN A 131 -12.35 15.54 12.60
CA GLN A 131 -11.35 14.76 11.84
C GLN A 131 -11.62 13.26 11.92
N GLY A 132 -12.22 12.78 13.01
CA GLY A 132 -12.60 11.38 13.18
C GLY A 132 -13.93 10.99 12.54
N ALA A 133 -14.61 11.90 11.82
CA ALA A 133 -15.96 11.66 11.28
C ALA A 133 -16.04 10.46 10.32
N ASN A 134 -14.98 10.20 9.54
CA ASN A 134 -14.88 9.09 8.60
C ASN A 134 -14.32 7.80 9.24
N GLY A 135 -14.17 7.78 10.57
CA GLY A 135 -13.52 6.70 11.31
C GLY A 135 -12.06 7.01 11.62
N VAL A 136 -11.48 6.19 12.48
CA VAL A 136 -10.07 6.36 12.91
C VAL A 136 -9.35 5.02 12.84
N ILE A 137 -8.16 5.01 12.26
CA ILE A 137 -7.21 3.89 12.28
C ILE A 137 -6.10 4.25 13.26
N GLU A 138 -6.11 3.61 14.43
CA GLU A 138 -5.10 3.80 15.47
C GLU A 138 -4.04 2.71 15.34
N ILE A 139 -2.80 3.12 15.11
CA ILE A 139 -1.63 2.24 14.99
C ILE A 139 -0.79 2.40 16.26
N LYS A 140 -0.63 1.31 16.99
CA LYS A 140 0.30 1.24 18.11
C LYS A 140 1.58 0.53 17.69
N THR A 141 2.70 1.13 17.99
CA THR A 141 4.01 0.57 17.68
C THR A 141 4.65 -0.11 18.89
N LYS A 142 5.46 -1.13 18.63
CA LYS A 142 6.21 -1.88 19.65
C LYS A 142 7.16 -0.94 20.38
N ARG A 143 7.09 -0.87 21.70
CA ARG A 143 7.95 -0.04 22.55
C ARG A 143 9.04 -0.85 23.24
N GLY A 144 10.01 -0.15 23.82
CA GLY A 144 11.04 -0.74 24.66
C GLY A 144 10.46 -1.47 25.87
N LYS A 145 11.06 -2.60 26.23
CA LYS A 145 10.67 -3.40 27.40
C LYS A 145 11.82 -3.44 28.39
N ARG A 146 11.49 -3.45 29.69
CA ARG A 146 12.49 -3.66 30.75
C ARG A 146 13.14 -5.03 30.59
N GLY A 147 14.45 -5.08 30.73
CA GLY A 147 15.22 -6.31 30.64
C GLY A 147 16.53 -6.13 29.89
N LYS A 148 17.31 -7.21 29.81
CA LYS A 148 18.56 -7.22 29.05
C LYS A 148 18.30 -6.88 27.59
N PRO A 149 19.19 -6.16 26.92
CA PRO A 149 19.07 -5.87 25.50
C PRO A 149 18.91 -7.15 24.70
N ARG A 150 17.90 -7.17 23.84
CA ARG A 150 17.60 -8.28 22.92
C ARG A 150 17.66 -7.78 21.50
N LEU A 151 18.55 -8.36 20.71
CA LEU A 151 18.66 -8.14 19.28
C LEU A 151 17.76 -9.14 18.54
N THR A 152 16.99 -8.66 17.60
CA THR A 152 16.19 -9.48 16.70
C THR A 152 16.52 -9.07 15.27
N TYR A 153 16.75 -10.06 14.43
CA TYR A 153 16.90 -9.88 12.99
C TYR A 153 15.89 -10.77 12.28
N SER A 154 15.19 -10.22 11.31
CA SER A 154 14.32 -10.97 10.42
C SER A 154 14.69 -10.70 8.96
N LEU A 155 14.69 -11.76 8.16
CA LEU A 155 14.84 -11.72 6.72
C LEU A 155 13.62 -12.37 6.10
N ARG A 156 13.01 -11.68 5.14
CA ARG A 156 11.88 -12.19 4.40
C ARG A 156 12.13 -12.06 2.91
N LEU A 157 11.89 -13.15 2.20
CA LEU A 157 12.00 -13.22 0.74
C LEU A 157 10.63 -13.58 0.18
N THR A 158 10.15 -12.81 -0.76
CA THR A 158 8.84 -13.03 -1.41
C THR A 158 9.02 -12.91 -2.92
N GLY A 159 8.58 -13.93 -3.65
CA GLY A 159 8.50 -13.89 -5.11
C GLY A 159 7.13 -13.38 -5.57
N THR A 160 7.13 -12.48 -6.53
CA THR A 160 5.91 -11.95 -7.14
C THR A 160 5.91 -12.29 -8.63
N TYR A 161 4.82 -12.83 -9.12
CA TYR A 161 4.65 -13.10 -10.54
C TYR A 161 3.32 -12.53 -11.02
N GLN A 162 3.29 -12.12 -12.26
CA GLN A 162 2.07 -11.66 -12.90
C GLN A 162 1.36 -12.86 -13.52
N PRO A 163 0.09 -13.12 -13.18
CA PRO A 163 -0.69 -14.16 -13.84
C PRO A 163 -0.81 -13.90 -15.34
N ASP A 164 -1.18 -14.92 -16.09
CA ASP A 164 -1.46 -14.76 -17.50
C ASP A 164 -2.67 -13.84 -17.69
N GLY A 165 -2.53 -12.92 -18.63
CA GLY A 165 -3.57 -11.99 -18.98
C GLY A 165 -4.60 -12.62 -19.93
N VAL A 166 -5.44 -11.78 -20.49
CA VAL A 166 -6.35 -12.18 -21.58
C VAL A 166 -5.52 -12.53 -22.81
N ASP A 167 -5.87 -13.63 -23.47
CA ASP A 167 -5.24 -14.03 -24.72
C ASP A 167 -5.42 -12.92 -25.78
N LEU A 168 -4.31 -12.44 -26.30
CA LEU A 168 -4.28 -11.47 -27.38
C LEU A 168 -4.15 -12.19 -28.72
N LEU A 169 -4.61 -11.53 -29.77
CA LEU A 169 -4.41 -12.04 -31.17
C LEU A 169 -2.91 -12.07 -31.46
N THR A 170 -2.49 -13.15 -32.12
CA THR A 170 -1.17 -13.19 -32.75
C THR A 170 -1.11 -12.23 -33.94
N GLY A 171 0.08 -11.87 -34.42
CA GLY A 171 0.24 -11.00 -35.58
C GLY A 171 -0.47 -11.57 -36.81
N ASP A 172 -0.43 -12.88 -37.02
CA ASP A 172 -1.14 -13.55 -38.10
C ASP A 172 -2.67 -13.44 -37.98
N GLN A 173 -3.19 -13.68 -36.77
CA GLN A 173 -4.62 -13.54 -36.46
C GLN A 173 -5.08 -12.10 -36.63
N TYR A 174 -4.28 -11.13 -36.13
CA TYR A 174 -4.57 -9.71 -36.29
C TYR A 174 -4.60 -9.31 -37.77
N THR A 175 -3.60 -9.73 -38.55
CA THR A 175 -3.54 -9.45 -39.98
C THR A 175 -4.75 -10.06 -40.73
N MET A 176 -5.15 -11.27 -40.36
CA MET A 176 -6.33 -11.92 -40.95
C MET A 176 -7.59 -11.12 -40.62
N LEU A 177 -7.76 -10.75 -39.34
CA LEU A 177 -8.90 -9.92 -38.90
C LEU A 177 -8.96 -8.60 -39.66
N MET A 178 -7.82 -7.94 -39.84
CA MET A 178 -7.77 -6.66 -40.56
C MET A 178 -8.10 -6.83 -42.03
N LYS A 179 -7.65 -7.93 -42.68
CA LYS A 179 -8.04 -8.25 -44.06
C LYS A 179 -9.55 -8.49 -44.21
N GLU A 180 -10.13 -9.28 -43.32
CA GLU A 180 -11.57 -9.52 -43.31
C GLU A 180 -12.37 -8.24 -43.08
N ALA A 181 -11.93 -7.40 -42.13
CA ALA A 181 -12.55 -6.13 -41.86
C ALA A 181 -12.48 -5.17 -43.05
N TYR A 182 -11.37 -5.15 -43.77
CA TYR A 182 -11.19 -4.31 -44.96
C TYR A 182 -12.07 -4.76 -46.14
N PHE A 183 -12.13 -6.05 -46.42
CA PHE A 183 -12.87 -6.59 -47.54
C PHE A 183 -14.36 -6.83 -47.23
N ASN A 184 -14.81 -6.56 -46.02
CA ASN A 184 -16.23 -6.68 -45.67
C ASN A 184 -17.05 -5.61 -46.40
N PRO A 185 -18.00 -5.96 -47.28
CA PRO A 185 -18.79 -5.02 -48.09
C PRO A 185 -19.69 -4.09 -47.27
N ARG A 186 -19.83 -4.32 -45.97
CA ARG A 186 -20.59 -3.46 -45.07
C ARG A 186 -19.76 -2.31 -44.48
N LEU A 187 -18.45 -2.33 -44.67
CA LEU A 187 -17.58 -1.24 -44.24
C LEU A 187 -17.70 -0.08 -45.22
N SER A 188 -17.87 1.14 -44.70
CA SER A 188 -17.90 2.34 -45.52
C SER A 188 -16.52 2.59 -46.15
N ASP A 189 -16.47 3.24 -47.30
CA ASP A 189 -15.23 3.62 -48.00
C ASP A 189 -14.28 4.45 -47.13
N ALA A 190 -14.77 5.06 -46.07
CA ALA A 190 -13.95 5.80 -45.08
C ALA A 190 -12.93 4.89 -44.37
N ALA A 191 -13.23 3.62 -44.19
CA ALA A 191 -12.28 2.68 -43.55
C ALA A 191 -11.16 2.26 -44.53
N ALA A 192 -11.36 2.42 -45.82
CA ALA A 192 -10.40 2.07 -46.86
C ALA A 192 -9.17 3.02 -46.90
N ASN A 193 -9.28 4.18 -46.33
CA ASN A 193 -8.22 5.19 -46.33
C ASN A 193 -7.44 5.28 -45.01
N ILE A 194 -7.53 4.28 -44.14
CA ILE A 194 -6.74 4.21 -42.92
C ILE A 194 -5.30 3.85 -43.26
N PRO A 195 -4.30 4.68 -43.00
CA PRO A 195 -2.90 4.44 -43.37
C PRO A 195 -2.36 3.11 -42.86
N GLU A 196 -2.85 2.65 -41.73
CA GLU A 196 -2.49 1.38 -41.09
C GLU A 196 -2.86 0.16 -41.92
N PHE A 197 -3.78 0.30 -42.90
CA PHE A 197 -4.21 -0.77 -43.82
C PHE A 197 -3.53 -0.72 -45.16
N ASN A 198 -2.65 0.22 -45.43
CA ASN A 198 -1.99 0.36 -46.74
C ASN A 198 -1.21 -0.90 -47.15
N TYR A 199 -0.62 -1.59 -46.16
CA TYR A 199 0.10 -2.86 -46.42
C TYR A 199 -0.83 -4.01 -46.88
N ILE A 200 -2.15 -3.89 -46.66
CA ILE A 200 -3.14 -4.87 -47.11
C ILE A 200 -3.59 -4.55 -48.56
N THR A 201 -3.68 -3.28 -48.90
CA THR A 201 -4.30 -2.79 -50.14
C THR A 201 -3.31 -2.43 -51.24
N ASP A 202 -2.13 -1.90 -50.87
CA ASP A 202 -1.10 -1.53 -51.84
C ASP A 202 -0.24 -2.75 -52.17
N LYS A 203 -0.31 -3.20 -53.43
CA LYS A 203 0.49 -4.33 -53.90
C LYS A 203 1.99 -4.12 -53.78
N ARG A 204 2.45 -2.88 -53.75
CA ARG A 204 3.88 -2.54 -53.57
C ARG A 204 4.34 -2.76 -52.12
N VAL A 205 3.46 -2.53 -51.15
CA VAL A 205 3.72 -2.71 -49.73
C VAL A 205 3.39 -4.13 -49.28
N PHE A 206 2.51 -4.83 -50.00
CA PHE A 206 2.08 -6.19 -49.67
C PHE A 206 3.24 -7.20 -49.68
N SER A 207 4.27 -6.98 -50.51
CA SER A 207 5.50 -7.80 -50.48
C SER A 207 6.30 -7.64 -49.19
N GLU A 208 6.09 -6.55 -48.45
CA GLU A 208 6.78 -6.21 -47.22
C GLU A 208 5.98 -6.60 -45.98
N TRP A 209 4.79 -7.22 -46.16
CA TRP A 209 3.93 -7.57 -45.03
C TRP A 209 4.64 -8.46 -43.98
N GLN A 210 5.61 -9.26 -44.40
CA GLN A 210 6.43 -10.08 -43.52
C GLN A 210 7.25 -9.22 -42.51
N MET A 211 7.58 -7.98 -42.88
CA MET A 211 8.25 -7.05 -42.01
C MET A 211 7.33 -6.53 -40.89
N PHE A 212 6.01 -6.53 -41.15
CA PHE A 212 4.99 -6.03 -40.23
C PHE A 212 4.21 -7.13 -39.52
N ASN A 213 4.47 -8.40 -39.84
CA ASN A 213 3.78 -9.55 -39.26
C ASN A 213 4.67 -10.32 -38.27
N ASN A 214 5.29 -9.59 -37.34
CA ASN A 214 6.05 -10.20 -36.29
C ASN A 214 5.10 -10.68 -35.18
N ASN A 215 5.26 -11.94 -34.76
CA ASN A 215 4.52 -12.53 -33.65
C ASN A 215 5.27 -12.32 -32.34
N THR A 216 5.65 -11.08 -32.01
CA THR A 216 6.32 -10.78 -30.76
C THR A 216 5.28 -10.69 -29.64
N ASP A 217 5.43 -11.55 -28.66
CA ASP A 217 4.63 -11.51 -27.43
C ASP A 217 5.21 -10.45 -26.48
N TRP A 218 4.80 -9.21 -26.68
CA TRP A 218 5.26 -8.07 -25.89
C TRP A 218 4.94 -8.20 -24.40
N VAL A 219 3.85 -8.90 -24.07
CA VAL A 219 3.50 -9.14 -22.67
C VAL A 219 4.54 -10.05 -22.02
N LYS A 220 4.99 -11.07 -22.73
CA LYS A 220 6.05 -11.97 -22.24
C LYS A 220 7.40 -11.29 -22.16
N GLU A 221 7.72 -10.43 -23.14
CA GLU A 221 9.01 -9.70 -23.16
C GLU A 221 9.17 -8.73 -22.00
N VAL A 222 8.08 -8.16 -21.48
CA VAL A 222 8.12 -7.21 -20.36
C VAL A 222 7.90 -7.86 -18.99
N LYS A 223 7.46 -9.11 -18.95
CA LYS A 223 7.24 -9.84 -17.69
C LYS A 223 8.55 -10.38 -17.14
N GLN A 224 8.66 -10.27 -15.82
CA GLN A 224 9.70 -10.96 -15.05
C GLN A 224 9.14 -11.46 -13.73
N VAL A 225 9.88 -12.34 -13.06
CA VAL A 225 9.59 -12.70 -11.67
C VAL A 225 10.18 -11.62 -10.77
N GLY A 226 9.31 -10.91 -10.08
CA GLY A 226 9.72 -9.94 -9.08
C GLY A 226 10.25 -10.64 -7.82
N LEU A 227 11.24 -10.04 -7.18
CA LEU A 227 11.78 -10.50 -5.91
C LEU A 227 11.73 -9.35 -4.91
N ARG A 228 11.11 -9.61 -3.77
CA ARG A 228 11.07 -8.69 -2.63
C ARG A 228 11.95 -9.26 -1.52
N GLN A 229 12.88 -8.44 -1.03
CA GLN A 229 13.75 -8.74 0.09
C GLN A 229 13.48 -7.71 1.18
N ASN A 230 13.06 -8.17 2.34
CA ASN A 230 12.88 -7.33 3.52
C ASN A 230 13.87 -7.76 4.60
N HIS A 231 14.75 -6.86 4.96
CA HIS A 231 15.70 -7.02 6.06
C HIS A 231 15.27 -6.11 7.19
N PHE A 232 15.05 -6.67 8.35
CA PHE A 232 14.67 -5.90 9.53
C PHE A 232 15.52 -6.29 10.72
N VAL A 233 16.04 -5.29 11.41
CA VAL A 233 16.82 -5.45 12.64
C VAL A 233 16.22 -4.59 13.74
N SER A 234 16.10 -5.11 14.94
CA SER A 234 15.69 -4.32 16.09
C SER A 234 16.42 -4.71 17.35
N ILE A 235 16.72 -3.73 18.17
CA ILE A 235 17.24 -3.91 19.51
C ILE A 235 16.29 -3.28 20.51
N THR A 236 15.89 -4.04 21.51
CA THR A 236 14.99 -3.58 22.56
C THR A 236 15.55 -3.95 23.92
N GLY A 237 15.44 -3.05 24.89
CA GLY A 237 15.94 -3.28 26.25
C GLY A 237 15.60 -2.13 27.16
N GLY A 238 16.08 -2.21 28.39
CA GLY A 238 15.95 -1.12 29.35
C GLY A 238 16.01 -1.56 30.79
N GLY A 239 16.15 -0.57 31.66
CA GLY A 239 16.16 -0.71 33.09
C GLY A 239 14.90 -0.14 33.74
N GLU A 240 15.04 0.20 35.04
CA GLU A 240 13.95 0.82 35.82
C GLU A 240 13.63 2.24 35.38
N LYS A 241 14.68 2.99 34.97
CA LYS A 241 14.55 4.42 34.63
C LYS A 241 14.36 4.70 33.15
N ALA A 242 14.76 3.77 32.29
CA ALA A 242 14.63 3.99 30.85
C ALA A 242 14.40 2.67 30.11
N THR A 243 13.55 2.70 29.10
CA THR A 243 13.41 1.61 28.12
C THR A 243 13.59 2.17 26.72
N PHE A 244 14.18 1.38 25.85
CA PHE A 244 14.45 1.79 24.48
C PHE A 244 14.12 0.69 23.49
N ARG A 245 13.78 1.11 22.28
CA ARG A 245 13.70 0.29 21.10
C ARG A 245 14.30 1.06 19.92
N ILE A 246 15.21 0.44 19.22
CA ILE A 246 15.81 0.96 17.99
C ILE A 246 15.56 -0.09 16.94
N SER A 247 15.01 0.30 15.81
CA SER A 247 14.77 -0.60 14.67
C SER A 247 15.28 0.02 13.38
N GLY A 248 15.63 -0.83 12.43
CA GLY A 248 16.01 -0.46 11.07
C GLY A 248 15.50 -1.52 10.10
N GLY A 249 14.91 -1.06 9.01
CA GLY A 249 14.41 -1.89 7.93
C GLY A 249 15.02 -1.47 6.61
N TYR A 250 15.31 -2.44 5.76
CA TYR A 250 15.68 -2.23 4.37
C TYR A 250 14.82 -3.14 3.50
N ASP A 251 14.05 -2.53 2.62
CA ASP A 251 13.20 -3.20 1.64
C ASP A 251 13.79 -2.97 0.25
N HIS A 252 14.10 -4.05 -0.42
CA HIS A 252 14.47 -4.06 -1.84
C HIS A 252 13.44 -4.89 -2.61
N GLU A 253 12.78 -4.27 -3.57
CA GLU A 253 11.75 -4.93 -4.36
C GLU A 253 11.98 -4.68 -5.85
N THR A 254 11.95 -5.78 -6.62
CA THR A 254 11.85 -5.73 -8.07
C THR A 254 10.44 -6.13 -8.48
N GLY A 255 9.84 -5.39 -9.40
CA GLY A 255 8.48 -5.66 -9.88
C GLY A 255 8.39 -6.85 -10.81
N SER A 256 7.16 -7.23 -11.13
CA SER A 256 6.85 -8.27 -12.14
C SER A 256 6.97 -7.75 -13.58
N ILE A 257 7.28 -6.48 -13.74
CA ILE A 257 7.58 -5.83 -15.03
C ILE A 257 9.03 -5.37 -14.98
N ILE A 258 9.75 -5.47 -16.11
CA ILE A 258 11.13 -5.01 -16.23
C ILE A 258 11.25 -3.53 -15.83
N GLU A 259 12.42 -3.14 -15.31
CA GLU A 259 12.75 -1.76 -14.86
C GLU A 259 11.99 -1.26 -13.62
N GLN A 260 11.03 -2.01 -13.07
CA GLN A 260 10.38 -1.63 -11.81
C GLN A 260 11.25 -2.04 -10.64
N LYS A 261 11.67 -1.06 -9.83
CA LYS A 261 12.45 -1.25 -8.60
C LYS A 261 11.97 -0.30 -7.52
N LEU A 262 12.01 -0.76 -6.30
CA LEU A 262 11.77 0.05 -5.11
C LEU A 262 12.82 -0.30 -4.07
N ASP A 263 13.53 0.71 -3.60
CA ASP A 263 14.46 0.63 -2.47
C ASP A 263 13.95 1.56 -1.38
N ARG A 264 13.77 1.01 -0.18
CA ARG A 264 13.30 1.80 0.96
C ARG A 264 14.10 1.46 2.20
N PHE A 265 14.59 2.48 2.86
CA PHE A 265 15.25 2.38 4.15
C PHE A 265 14.39 3.06 5.23
N THR A 266 14.12 2.35 6.30
CA THR A 266 13.36 2.86 7.44
C THR A 266 14.17 2.72 8.72
N THR A 267 14.12 3.72 9.59
CA THR A 267 14.68 3.61 10.95
C THR A 267 13.72 4.24 11.93
N ARG A 268 13.64 3.65 13.11
CA ARG A 268 12.83 4.18 14.21
C ARG A 268 13.56 4.01 15.53
N THR A 269 13.56 5.08 16.32
CA THR A 269 14.16 5.09 17.64
C THR A 269 13.13 5.59 18.65
N MET A 270 12.84 4.75 19.62
CA MET A 270 11.92 5.07 20.72
C MET A 270 12.67 5.00 22.04
N LEU A 271 12.49 6.01 22.85
CA LEU A 271 13.06 6.12 24.20
C LEU A 271 11.96 6.55 25.16
N ASP A 272 11.72 5.74 26.17
CA ASP A 272 10.85 6.05 27.28
C ASP A 272 11.71 6.27 28.52
N TYR A 273 11.69 7.48 29.09
CA TYR A 273 12.44 7.82 30.30
C TYR A 273 11.49 8.15 31.45
N TYR A 274 11.64 7.41 32.53
CA TYR A 274 10.83 7.56 33.73
C TYR A 274 11.57 8.47 34.72
N VAL A 275 11.22 9.76 34.71
CA VAL A 275 11.81 10.76 35.62
C VAL A 275 11.40 10.48 37.08
N SER A 276 10.13 10.11 37.26
CA SER A 276 9.52 9.70 38.52
C SER A 276 8.34 8.78 38.23
N ASP A 277 7.71 8.24 39.29
CA ASP A 277 6.49 7.42 39.14
C ASP A 277 5.31 8.19 38.52
N ARG A 278 5.38 9.51 38.43
CA ARG A 278 4.34 10.38 37.89
C ARG A 278 4.72 11.06 36.57
N ILE A 279 6.00 11.05 36.22
CA ILE A 279 6.50 11.79 35.04
C ILE A 279 7.27 10.83 34.18
N LYS A 280 6.75 10.63 32.94
CA LYS A 280 7.36 9.85 31.87
C LYS A 280 7.60 10.75 30.66
N ILE A 281 8.80 10.75 30.14
CA ILE A 281 9.17 11.40 28.88
C ILE A 281 9.24 10.33 27.82
N MET A 282 8.49 10.51 26.75
CA MET A 282 8.47 9.60 25.59
C MET A 282 9.03 10.34 24.38
N SER A 283 9.99 9.72 23.72
CA SER A 283 10.54 10.21 22.45
C SER A 283 10.36 9.14 21.40
N ASP A 284 9.87 9.53 20.22
CA ASP A 284 9.68 8.67 19.06
C ASP A 284 10.21 9.42 17.85
N PHE A 285 11.25 8.89 17.24
CA PHE A 285 11.87 9.45 16.06
C PHE A 285 11.85 8.40 14.95
N SER A 286 11.32 8.74 13.79
CA SER A 286 11.31 7.88 12.62
C SER A 286 11.85 8.62 11.41
N LEU A 287 12.59 7.91 10.57
CA LEU A 287 13.11 8.39 9.31
C LEU A 287 12.86 7.32 8.25
N THR A 288 12.39 7.74 7.08
CA THR A 288 12.23 6.89 5.89
C THR A 288 12.87 7.59 4.71
N TYR A 289 13.57 6.81 3.92
CA TYR A 289 14.23 7.26 2.70
C TYR A 289 13.93 6.26 1.58
#